data_52ae7618cce8f1b607968d9cf97a5c8e
#
_entry.id   52ae7618cce8f1b607968d9cf97a5c8e
#
_cell.length_a   1.000
_cell.length_b   1.000
_cell.length_c   1.000
_cell.angle_alpha   90.00
_cell.angle_beta   90.00
_cell.angle_gamma   90.00
#
_symmetry.space_group_name_H-M   'P 1'
#
loop_
_entity.id
_entity.type
_entity.pdbx_description
1 polymer ?
#
loop_
_entity_poly.entity_id
_entity_poly.type
_entity_poly.pdbx_seq_one_letter_code
_entity_poly.pdbx_strand_id
1 'polypeptide(L)'
;VIFILMERHDLRDRLLRLGNTDMYRMTDALNEAADRLNRYLTAQVCLNVGYGIVQGLMLSLIGIPGAAIWGVLAGVMRFVPYVGPIAAAVCPLLMAFGADVGWTLLLHVIVLIAVMELITNNLLEPWLYGSSTGMGSIAVLLSATFWTALWGPAGLVLATPISVCLASLGRHIPKLGFLDVLLGSASALPVATRMHQRLLAEDVDDAVRLACVHINQQGIDSFYQDVALPALMEGLQANSDAREAHHRVTAHASMGRVLHRLGAPSADAPSASSVAVACVGLRRDTETLAARMLAHMLHERAISAHASSLVQLTSTDATHAFSPLATQAASPQGLLCVIVLADTPAPMLRALLKRVHRVRPQAVIHLCKLSRDGTDIPSEWLDGMHGDVTLSRDLAEACQWMEDCLHPTSAPQEPETSEDRLALLKPALT
;
A
#
# COMPACT_ATOMS: atom_id res chain seq x y z
N VAL A 1 -40.44 6.84 -12.10
CA VAL A 1 -40.18 5.94 -10.95
C VAL A 1 -41.15 4.80 -10.93
N ILE A 2 -42.49 5.04 -10.94
CA ILE A 2 -43.54 4.02 -10.87
C ILE A 2 -43.39 3.00 -12.02
N PHE A 3 -43.18 3.42 -13.26
CA PHE A 3 -42.96 2.54 -14.42
C PHE A 3 -41.71 1.69 -14.27
N ILE A 4 -40.62 2.26 -13.75
CA ILE A 4 -39.36 1.51 -13.48
C ILE A 4 -39.59 0.43 -12.43
N LEU A 5 -40.38 0.70 -11.40
CA LEU A 5 -40.75 -0.27 -10.36
C LEU A 5 -41.66 -1.38 -10.90
N MET A 6 -42.58 -1.07 -11.81
CA MET A 6 -43.46 -2.04 -12.44
C MET A 6 -42.69 -2.97 -13.40
N GLU A 7 -41.75 -2.45 -14.17
CA GLU A 7 -40.98 -3.21 -15.17
C GLU A 7 -39.60 -3.64 -14.70
N ARG A 8 -39.36 -3.66 -13.38
CA ARG A 8 -38.03 -3.97 -12.83
C ARG A 8 -37.43 -5.30 -13.31
N HIS A 9 -38.26 -6.30 -13.55
CA HIS A 9 -37.82 -7.62 -14.01
C HIS A 9 -37.39 -7.59 -15.50
N ASP A 10 -38.21 -6.94 -16.34
CA ASP A 10 -37.88 -6.80 -17.77
C ASP A 10 -36.66 -5.93 -18.00
N LEU A 11 -36.50 -4.87 -17.21
CA LEU A 11 -35.31 -4.00 -17.24
C LEU A 11 -34.05 -4.73 -16.78
N ARG A 12 -34.19 -5.58 -15.76
CA ARG A 12 -33.10 -6.46 -15.31
C ARG A 12 -32.70 -7.46 -16.40
N ASP A 13 -33.68 -8.10 -17.05
CA ASP A 13 -33.40 -9.09 -18.12
C ASP A 13 -32.77 -8.43 -19.37
N ARG A 14 -33.16 -7.21 -19.69
CA ARG A 14 -32.52 -6.43 -20.76
C ARG A 14 -31.10 -6.03 -20.43
N LEU A 15 -30.82 -5.61 -19.18
CA LEU A 15 -29.46 -5.32 -18.70
C LEU A 15 -28.56 -6.56 -18.71
N LEU A 16 -29.11 -7.72 -18.34
CA LEU A 16 -28.40 -9.00 -18.41
C LEU A 16 -28.02 -9.39 -19.84
N ARG A 17 -28.86 -9.09 -20.84
CA ARG A 17 -28.56 -9.33 -22.26
C ARG A 17 -27.47 -8.41 -22.83
N LEU A 18 -27.28 -7.22 -22.28
CA LEU A 18 -26.22 -6.28 -22.70
C LEU A 18 -24.82 -6.74 -22.22
N GLY A 19 -24.76 -7.55 -21.17
CA GLY A 19 -23.51 -8.11 -20.63
C GLY A 19 -23.13 -9.45 -21.28
N ASN A 20 -22.69 -9.46 -22.50
CA ASN A 20 -22.50 -10.57 -23.45
C ASN A 20 -21.55 -11.71 -23.01
N THR A 21 -21.10 -11.87 -21.77
CA THR A 21 -20.04 -12.84 -21.44
C THR A 21 -20.26 -13.71 -20.21
N ASP A 22 -20.95 -13.25 -19.15
CA ASP A 22 -21.16 -14.06 -17.94
C ASP A 22 -22.40 -13.62 -17.18
N MET A 23 -23.50 -14.30 -17.42
CA MET A 23 -24.80 -14.01 -16.79
C MET A 23 -24.73 -14.05 -15.25
N TYR A 24 -23.92 -14.93 -14.68
CA TYR A 24 -23.69 -15.03 -13.25
C TYR A 24 -23.00 -13.79 -12.68
N ARG A 25 -21.89 -13.36 -13.26
CA ARG A 25 -21.14 -12.19 -12.81
C ARG A 25 -21.95 -10.91 -12.88
N MET A 26 -22.76 -10.77 -13.93
CA MET A 26 -23.65 -9.61 -14.09
C MET A 26 -24.77 -9.60 -13.04
N THR A 27 -25.33 -10.77 -12.72
CA THR A 27 -26.36 -10.91 -11.70
C THR A 27 -25.80 -10.57 -10.32
N ASP A 28 -24.63 -11.07 -9.98
CA ASP A 28 -23.94 -10.79 -8.73
C ASP A 28 -23.58 -9.30 -8.61
N ALA A 29 -23.07 -8.68 -9.70
CA ALA A 29 -22.79 -7.26 -9.74
C ALA A 29 -24.02 -6.38 -9.48
N LEU A 30 -25.16 -6.72 -10.09
CA LEU A 30 -26.42 -6.00 -9.90
C LEU A 30 -26.97 -6.18 -8.48
N ASN A 31 -26.90 -7.37 -7.92
CA ASN A 31 -27.32 -7.64 -6.55
C ASN A 31 -26.42 -6.90 -5.56
N GLU A 32 -25.09 -6.96 -5.72
CA GLU A 32 -24.16 -6.24 -4.87
C GLU A 32 -24.36 -4.71 -4.96
N ALA A 33 -24.57 -4.18 -6.16
CA ALA A 33 -24.87 -2.76 -6.34
C ALA A 33 -26.17 -2.36 -5.64
N ALA A 34 -27.21 -3.18 -5.74
CA ALA A 34 -28.50 -2.94 -5.08
C ALA A 34 -28.37 -3.00 -3.54
N ASP A 35 -27.62 -3.97 -3.01
CA ASP A 35 -27.41 -4.11 -1.56
C ASP A 35 -26.55 -2.95 -1.00
N ARG A 36 -25.54 -2.53 -1.72
CA ARG A 36 -24.73 -1.36 -1.34
C ARG A 36 -25.54 -0.08 -1.35
N LEU A 37 -26.34 0.11 -2.40
CA LEU A 37 -27.25 1.24 -2.51
C LEU A 37 -28.26 1.27 -1.36
N ASN A 38 -28.89 0.14 -1.08
CA ASN A 38 -29.90 0.04 -0.02
C ASN A 38 -29.28 0.34 1.36
N ARG A 39 -28.13 -0.22 1.66
CA ARG A 39 -27.40 0.08 2.90
C ARG A 39 -27.02 1.55 3.01
N TYR A 40 -26.51 2.14 1.92
CA TYR A 40 -26.16 3.56 1.89
C TYR A 40 -27.38 4.45 2.12
N LEU A 41 -28.47 4.24 1.37
CA LEU A 41 -29.69 5.04 1.49
C LEU A 41 -30.31 4.91 2.89
N THR A 42 -30.35 3.70 3.43
CA THR A 42 -30.87 3.47 4.79
C THR A 42 -30.03 4.20 5.83
N ALA A 43 -28.72 4.08 5.77
CA ALA A 43 -27.80 4.78 6.66
C ALA A 43 -27.94 6.31 6.53
N GLN A 44 -28.04 6.82 5.30
CA GLN A 44 -28.24 8.25 5.01
C GLN A 44 -29.56 8.77 5.61
N VAL A 45 -30.66 8.05 5.41
CA VAL A 45 -31.95 8.43 5.97
C VAL A 45 -31.91 8.43 7.50
N CYS A 46 -31.36 7.37 8.11
CA CYS A 46 -31.22 7.28 9.56
C CYS A 46 -30.37 8.42 10.14
N LEU A 47 -29.23 8.71 9.50
CA LEU A 47 -28.36 9.80 9.91
C LEU A 47 -29.05 11.16 9.82
N ASN A 48 -29.69 11.45 8.70
CA ASN A 48 -30.34 12.73 8.44
C ASN A 48 -31.55 12.98 9.34
N VAL A 49 -32.33 11.94 9.57
CA VAL A 49 -33.46 12.00 10.52
C VAL A 49 -32.93 12.21 11.95
N GLY A 50 -31.97 11.42 12.38
CA GLY A 50 -31.34 11.56 13.69
C GLY A 50 -30.73 12.94 13.89
N TYR A 51 -29.98 13.43 12.91
CA TYR A 51 -29.42 14.79 12.94
C TYR A 51 -30.50 15.86 13.07
N GLY A 52 -31.54 15.78 12.24
CA GLY A 52 -32.65 16.75 12.28
C GLY A 52 -33.35 16.79 13.62
N ILE A 53 -33.63 15.61 14.22
CA ILE A 53 -34.26 15.49 15.53
C ILE A 53 -33.38 16.15 16.61
N VAL A 54 -32.11 15.78 16.67
CA VAL A 54 -31.17 16.31 17.68
C VAL A 54 -31.00 17.81 17.52
N GLN A 55 -30.81 18.30 16.31
CA GLN A 55 -30.67 19.73 16.04
C GLN A 55 -31.95 20.49 16.41
N GLY A 56 -33.13 19.99 16.03
CA GLY A 56 -34.40 20.61 16.41
C GLY A 56 -34.62 20.68 17.93
N LEU A 57 -34.29 19.61 18.65
CA LEU A 57 -34.34 19.58 20.12
C LEU A 57 -33.35 20.59 20.73
N MET A 58 -32.11 20.64 20.26
CA MET A 58 -31.12 21.57 20.80
C MET A 58 -31.48 23.03 20.52
N LEU A 59 -31.97 23.35 19.31
CA LEU A 59 -32.46 24.68 18.99
C LEU A 59 -33.66 25.09 19.86
N SER A 60 -34.55 24.14 20.20
CA SER A 60 -35.70 24.33 21.08
C SER A 60 -35.23 24.66 22.52
N LEU A 61 -34.22 23.94 23.01
CA LEU A 61 -33.62 24.22 24.35
C LEU A 61 -32.94 25.57 24.41
N ILE A 62 -32.34 26.03 23.33
CA ILE A 62 -31.74 27.38 23.21
C ILE A 62 -32.82 28.47 23.15
N GLY A 63 -34.07 28.11 22.75
CA GLY A 63 -35.16 29.06 22.69
C GLY A 63 -35.40 29.67 21.31
N ILE A 64 -34.88 29.06 20.23
CA ILE A 64 -35.10 29.55 18.88
C ILE A 64 -36.58 29.25 18.44
N PRO A 65 -37.31 30.26 17.97
CA PRO A 65 -38.71 30.06 17.50
C PRO A 65 -38.71 29.20 16.26
N GLY A 66 -39.64 28.23 16.20
CA GLY A 66 -39.76 27.31 15.08
C GLY A 66 -38.67 26.25 14.99
N ALA A 67 -38.02 25.92 16.10
CA ALA A 67 -36.88 24.98 16.18
C ALA A 67 -37.13 23.64 15.47
N ALA A 68 -38.37 23.11 15.56
CA ALA A 68 -38.72 21.86 14.88
C ALA A 68 -38.65 21.98 13.33
N ILE A 69 -39.06 23.12 12.79
CA ILE A 69 -39.00 23.38 11.33
C ILE A 69 -37.54 23.41 10.87
N TRP A 70 -36.66 24.08 11.65
CA TRP A 70 -35.25 24.17 11.34
C TRP A 70 -34.52 22.84 11.48
N GLY A 71 -34.94 22.02 12.43
CA GLY A 71 -34.47 20.62 12.55
C GLY A 71 -34.84 19.77 11.36
N VAL A 72 -36.13 19.82 10.93
CA VAL A 72 -36.55 19.11 9.71
C VAL A 72 -35.85 19.61 8.47
N LEU A 73 -35.73 20.94 8.32
CA LEU A 73 -35.02 21.53 7.19
C LEU A 73 -33.53 21.07 7.15
N ALA A 74 -32.86 21.05 8.31
CA ALA A 74 -31.49 20.58 8.40
C ALA A 74 -31.35 19.12 7.98
N GLY A 75 -32.21 18.23 8.46
CA GLY A 75 -32.24 16.83 8.07
C GLY A 75 -32.48 16.62 6.57
N VAL A 76 -33.42 17.38 5.99
CA VAL A 76 -33.73 17.30 4.56
C VAL A 76 -32.60 17.89 3.69
N MET A 77 -32.08 19.06 4.05
CA MET A 77 -31.00 19.72 3.29
C MET A 77 -29.71 18.91 3.29
N ARG A 78 -29.47 18.13 4.34
CA ARG A 78 -28.28 17.26 4.44
C ARG A 78 -28.18 16.16 3.35
N PHE A 79 -29.27 15.88 2.63
CA PHE A 79 -29.17 15.03 1.43
C PHE A 79 -28.31 15.65 0.33
N VAL A 80 -28.08 16.96 0.36
CA VAL A 80 -27.26 17.69 -0.61
C VAL A 80 -25.84 17.82 -0.06
N PRO A 81 -24.84 17.11 -0.60
CA PRO A 81 -23.48 17.16 -0.10
C PRO A 81 -22.91 18.58 -0.10
N TYR A 82 -22.19 18.97 0.94
CA TYR A 82 -21.50 20.24 1.16
C TYR A 82 -22.42 21.49 1.21
N VAL A 83 -23.35 21.62 0.29
CA VAL A 83 -24.24 22.78 0.18
C VAL A 83 -25.36 22.74 1.23
N GLY A 84 -25.88 21.54 1.48
CA GLY A 84 -27.02 21.34 2.37
C GLY A 84 -26.83 21.84 3.79
N PRO A 85 -25.77 21.41 4.49
CA PRO A 85 -25.48 21.86 5.84
C PRO A 85 -25.33 23.39 5.93
N ILE A 86 -24.65 24.00 4.96
CA ILE A 86 -24.47 25.47 4.92
C ILE A 86 -25.83 26.17 4.73
N ALA A 87 -26.62 25.73 3.76
CA ALA A 87 -27.93 26.32 3.49
C ALA A 87 -28.90 26.17 4.68
N ALA A 88 -28.86 24.99 5.34
CA ALA A 88 -29.69 24.73 6.52
C ALA A 88 -29.29 25.57 7.74
N ALA A 89 -28.01 25.93 7.87
CA ALA A 89 -27.49 26.75 8.98
C ALA A 89 -27.93 28.21 8.88
N VAL A 90 -28.10 28.75 7.67
CA VAL A 90 -28.40 30.18 7.46
C VAL A 90 -29.68 30.61 8.16
N CYS A 91 -30.76 29.85 8.07
CA CYS A 91 -32.06 30.21 8.61
C CYS A 91 -32.06 30.30 10.16
N PRO A 92 -31.61 29.28 10.91
CA PRO A 92 -31.56 29.39 12.36
C PRO A 92 -30.58 30.47 12.85
N LEU A 93 -29.48 30.75 12.11
CA LEU A 93 -28.56 31.85 12.43
C LEU A 93 -29.21 33.20 12.23
N LEU A 94 -29.97 33.42 11.17
CA LEU A 94 -30.71 34.67 10.96
C LEU A 94 -31.80 34.85 12.01
N MET A 95 -32.48 33.79 12.44
CA MET A 95 -33.45 33.84 13.51
C MET A 95 -32.80 34.17 14.86
N ALA A 96 -31.66 33.58 15.17
CA ALA A 96 -30.92 33.88 16.39
C ALA A 96 -30.42 35.33 16.42
N PHE A 97 -29.98 35.84 15.27
CA PHE A 97 -29.56 37.26 15.15
C PHE A 97 -30.71 38.25 15.34
N GLY A 98 -31.94 37.90 14.88
CA GLY A 98 -33.12 38.76 14.99
C GLY A 98 -33.86 38.62 16.30
N ALA A 99 -33.68 37.55 17.06
CA ALA A 99 -34.43 37.26 18.28
C ALA A 99 -33.83 37.87 19.55
N ASP A 100 -32.56 38.21 19.56
CA ASP A 100 -31.86 38.78 20.73
C ASP A 100 -31.11 40.05 20.34
N VAL A 101 -31.19 41.05 21.19
CA VAL A 101 -30.43 42.32 21.02
C VAL A 101 -28.93 42.12 21.28
N GLY A 102 -28.54 40.99 21.91
CA GLY A 102 -27.17 40.58 22.18
C GLY A 102 -26.61 39.55 21.20
N TRP A 103 -25.32 39.26 21.33
CA TRP A 103 -24.63 38.25 20.55
C TRP A 103 -24.73 36.82 21.14
N THR A 104 -25.30 36.71 22.34
CA THR A 104 -25.24 35.48 23.14
C THR A 104 -26.03 34.34 22.48
N LEU A 105 -27.24 34.61 22.00
CA LEU A 105 -28.07 33.63 21.35
C LEU A 105 -27.47 33.14 20.01
N LEU A 106 -26.97 34.08 19.22
CA LEU A 106 -26.27 33.82 17.96
C LEU A 106 -25.03 32.94 18.20
N LEU A 107 -24.23 33.22 19.22
CA LEU A 107 -23.04 32.47 19.56
C LEU A 107 -23.40 31.00 19.94
N HIS A 108 -24.44 30.82 20.75
CA HIS A 108 -24.91 29.46 21.11
C HIS A 108 -25.34 28.66 19.88
N VAL A 109 -26.03 29.27 18.92
CA VAL A 109 -26.46 28.59 17.69
C VAL A 109 -25.25 28.29 16.80
N ILE A 110 -24.29 29.19 16.68
CA ILE A 110 -23.04 28.94 15.93
C ILE A 110 -22.29 27.75 16.51
N VAL A 111 -22.08 27.74 17.82
CA VAL A 111 -21.35 26.68 18.52
C VAL A 111 -22.12 25.36 18.39
N LEU A 112 -23.44 25.36 18.56
CA LEU A 112 -24.26 24.16 18.37
C LEU A 112 -24.06 23.55 16.97
N ILE A 113 -24.25 24.36 15.93
CA ILE A 113 -24.11 23.90 14.55
C ILE A 113 -22.70 23.39 14.28
N ALA A 114 -21.67 24.13 14.71
CA ALA A 114 -20.28 23.73 14.54
C ALA A 114 -19.96 22.39 15.22
N VAL A 115 -20.42 22.20 16.46
CA VAL A 115 -20.23 20.96 17.21
C VAL A 115 -20.99 19.79 16.55
N MET A 116 -22.23 20.02 16.14
CA MET A 116 -23.03 19.02 15.45
C MET A 116 -22.39 18.59 14.12
N GLU A 117 -21.88 19.53 13.31
CA GLU A 117 -21.16 19.24 12.07
C GLU A 117 -19.85 18.50 12.34
N LEU A 118 -19.08 18.93 13.37
CA LEU A 118 -17.84 18.27 13.73
C LEU A 118 -18.07 16.80 14.11
N ILE A 119 -19.06 16.54 14.97
CA ILE A 119 -19.40 15.17 15.41
C ILE A 119 -19.90 14.34 14.23
N THR A 120 -20.77 14.90 13.40
CA THR A 120 -21.37 14.17 12.30
C THR A 120 -20.34 13.84 11.24
N ASN A 121 -19.54 14.80 10.79
CA ASN A 121 -18.61 14.60 9.69
C ASN A 121 -17.37 13.77 10.09
N ASN A 122 -16.92 13.86 11.35
CA ASN A 122 -15.71 13.17 11.78
C ASN A 122 -15.95 11.84 12.53
N LEU A 123 -17.16 11.64 13.08
CA LEU A 123 -17.45 10.46 13.88
C LEU A 123 -18.60 9.65 13.29
N LEU A 124 -19.77 10.26 13.06
CA LEU A 124 -20.96 9.52 12.64
C LEU A 124 -20.91 9.07 11.17
N GLU A 125 -20.48 9.94 10.25
CA GLU A 125 -20.38 9.58 8.84
C GLU A 125 -19.33 8.48 8.60
N PRO A 126 -18.10 8.54 9.12
CA PRO A 126 -17.15 7.43 8.97
C PRO A 126 -17.63 6.13 9.61
N TRP A 127 -18.33 6.22 10.74
CA TRP A 127 -18.86 5.04 11.44
C TRP A 127 -20.03 4.37 10.70
N LEU A 128 -20.95 5.16 10.15
CA LEU A 128 -22.14 4.66 9.44
C LEU A 128 -21.84 4.22 8.01
N TYR A 129 -21.01 5.00 7.31
CA TYR A 129 -20.71 4.69 5.91
C TYR A 129 -19.46 3.82 5.78
N GLY A 130 -18.49 3.93 6.71
CA GLY A 130 -17.24 3.18 6.70
C GLY A 130 -16.54 3.24 5.33
N SER A 131 -16.01 2.11 4.90
CA SER A 131 -15.50 1.93 3.53
C SER A 131 -16.61 1.63 2.50
N SER A 132 -17.87 1.79 2.87
CA SER A 132 -19.01 1.24 2.10
C SER A 132 -19.28 1.98 0.78
N THR A 133 -18.97 3.26 0.69
CA THR A 133 -19.15 4.00 -0.59
C THR A 133 -18.06 3.65 -1.59
N GLY A 134 -16.83 3.38 -1.14
CA GLY A 134 -15.69 3.08 -2.01
C GLY A 134 -15.40 4.19 -3.04
N MET A 135 -15.84 5.42 -2.79
CA MET A 135 -15.63 6.57 -3.68
C MET A 135 -14.61 7.56 -3.10
N GLY A 136 -13.77 8.11 -3.95
CA GLY A 136 -12.85 9.18 -3.56
C GLY A 136 -13.59 10.53 -3.37
N SER A 137 -13.06 11.42 -2.54
CA SER A 137 -13.66 12.75 -2.30
C SER A 137 -13.80 13.58 -3.59
N ILE A 138 -12.82 13.49 -4.49
CA ILE A 138 -12.87 14.14 -5.80
C ILE A 138 -13.97 13.53 -6.67
N ALA A 139 -14.15 12.21 -6.61
CA ALA A 139 -15.19 11.52 -7.35
C ALA A 139 -16.60 11.95 -6.91
N VAL A 140 -16.80 12.17 -5.60
CA VAL A 140 -18.08 12.68 -5.06
C VAL A 140 -18.35 14.08 -5.60
N LEU A 141 -17.35 14.98 -5.63
CA LEU A 141 -17.51 16.34 -6.15
C LEU A 141 -17.80 16.35 -7.65
N LEU A 142 -17.05 15.56 -8.44
CA LEU A 142 -17.28 15.41 -9.89
C LEU A 142 -18.68 14.84 -10.16
N SER A 143 -19.10 13.83 -9.41
CA SER A 143 -20.43 13.24 -9.52
C SER A 143 -21.52 14.25 -9.20
N ALA A 144 -21.38 15.01 -8.12
CA ALA A 144 -22.31 16.05 -7.74
C ALA A 144 -22.46 17.10 -8.87
N THR A 145 -21.33 17.56 -9.41
CA THR A 145 -21.33 18.53 -10.52
C THR A 145 -21.98 17.96 -11.78
N PHE A 146 -21.60 16.74 -12.17
CA PHE A 146 -22.12 16.08 -13.37
C PHE A 146 -23.64 15.85 -13.31
N TRP A 147 -24.12 15.23 -12.24
CA TRP A 147 -25.55 14.91 -12.10
C TRP A 147 -26.40 16.17 -11.90
N THR A 148 -25.85 17.20 -11.23
CA THR A 148 -26.53 18.50 -11.11
C THR A 148 -26.68 19.18 -12.47
N ALA A 149 -25.66 19.15 -13.30
CA ALA A 149 -25.74 19.70 -14.64
C ALA A 149 -26.76 18.98 -15.53
N LEU A 150 -26.93 17.66 -15.30
CA LEU A 150 -27.83 16.83 -16.10
C LEU A 150 -29.31 16.94 -15.66
N TRP A 151 -29.55 16.89 -14.35
CA TRP A 151 -30.91 16.77 -13.76
C TRP A 151 -31.25 17.88 -12.75
N GLY A 152 -30.41 18.90 -12.63
CA GLY A 152 -30.62 19.98 -11.68
C GLY A 152 -30.53 19.51 -10.21
N PRO A 153 -31.32 20.12 -9.30
CA PRO A 153 -31.29 19.79 -7.87
C PRO A 153 -31.59 18.31 -7.57
N ALA A 154 -32.43 17.67 -8.38
CA ALA A 154 -32.72 16.24 -8.24
C ALA A 154 -31.48 15.39 -8.52
N GLY A 155 -30.66 15.78 -9.52
CA GLY A 155 -29.39 15.15 -9.83
C GLY A 155 -28.38 15.28 -8.68
N LEU A 156 -28.36 16.40 -7.99
CA LEU A 156 -27.49 16.63 -6.85
C LEU A 156 -27.79 15.67 -5.68
N VAL A 157 -29.08 15.49 -5.36
CA VAL A 157 -29.51 14.55 -4.31
C VAL A 157 -29.18 13.10 -4.67
N LEU A 158 -29.33 12.73 -5.94
CA LEU A 158 -29.09 11.37 -6.44
C LEU A 158 -27.64 11.12 -6.86
N ALA A 159 -26.77 12.12 -6.85
CA ALA A 159 -25.40 12.03 -7.34
C ALA A 159 -24.61 10.89 -6.71
N THR A 160 -24.54 10.86 -5.39
CA THR A 160 -23.79 9.84 -4.66
C THR A 160 -24.36 8.44 -4.84
N PRO A 161 -25.69 8.19 -4.65
CA PRO A 161 -26.30 6.88 -4.89
C PRO A 161 -26.02 6.32 -6.28
N ILE A 162 -26.24 7.11 -7.31
CA ILE A 162 -26.05 6.67 -8.70
C ILE A 162 -24.57 6.37 -8.97
N SER A 163 -23.67 7.23 -8.51
CA SER A 163 -22.25 7.05 -8.75
C SER A 163 -21.66 5.85 -7.98
N VAL A 164 -22.17 5.54 -6.78
CA VAL A 164 -21.84 4.30 -6.05
C VAL A 164 -22.26 3.06 -6.85
N CYS A 165 -23.45 3.09 -7.45
CA CYS A 165 -23.92 2.00 -8.33
C CYS A 165 -23.01 1.87 -9.56
N LEU A 166 -22.65 2.98 -10.20
CA LEU A 166 -21.78 2.97 -11.39
C LEU A 166 -20.37 2.46 -11.04
N ALA A 167 -19.80 2.87 -9.92
CA ALA A 167 -18.50 2.37 -9.44
C ALA A 167 -18.56 0.86 -9.12
N SER A 168 -19.66 0.38 -8.53
CA SER A 168 -19.85 -1.05 -8.27
C SER A 168 -19.96 -1.86 -9.57
N LEU A 169 -20.72 -1.37 -10.56
CA LEU A 169 -20.79 -1.99 -11.88
C LEU A 169 -19.42 -2.00 -12.60
N GLY A 170 -18.65 -0.93 -12.45
CA GLY A 170 -17.30 -0.81 -13.02
C GLY A 170 -16.35 -1.91 -12.54
N ARG A 171 -16.47 -2.34 -11.29
CA ARG A 171 -15.65 -3.43 -10.74
C ARG A 171 -15.94 -4.80 -11.31
N HIS A 172 -17.17 -5.07 -11.70
CA HIS A 172 -17.60 -6.38 -12.16
C HIS A 172 -17.65 -6.52 -13.68
N ILE A 173 -17.76 -5.41 -14.40
CA ILE A 173 -17.88 -5.40 -15.85
C ILE A 173 -16.58 -4.85 -16.45
N PRO A 174 -15.73 -5.68 -17.11
CA PRO A 174 -14.44 -5.24 -17.64
C PRO A 174 -14.51 -4.04 -18.58
N LYS A 175 -15.59 -3.92 -19.38
CA LYS A 175 -15.84 -2.79 -20.29
C LYS A 175 -16.13 -1.48 -19.57
N LEU A 176 -16.59 -1.53 -18.32
CA LEU A 176 -16.90 -0.39 -17.46
C LEU A 176 -15.83 -0.13 -16.40
N GLY A 177 -14.71 -0.86 -16.42
CA GLY A 177 -13.61 -0.75 -15.47
C GLY A 177 -13.07 0.69 -15.31
N PHE A 178 -13.18 1.52 -16.35
CA PHE A 178 -12.82 2.93 -16.26
C PHE A 178 -13.65 3.71 -15.21
N LEU A 179 -14.90 3.27 -14.93
CA LEU A 179 -15.73 3.90 -13.89
C LEU A 179 -15.21 3.61 -12.48
N ASP A 180 -14.70 2.41 -12.26
CA ASP A 180 -14.06 2.09 -10.97
C ASP A 180 -12.77 2.90 -10.76
N VAL A 181 -11.98 3.08 -11.82
CA VAL A 181 -10.77 3.93 -11.79
C VAL A 181 -11.13 5.40 -11.55
N LEU A 182 -12.19 5.91 -12.19
CA LEU A 182 -12.60 7.31 -12.10
C LEU A 182 -13.28 7.65 -10.78
N LEU A 183 -14.15 6.76 -10.29
CA LEU A 183 -15.02 7.00 -9.14
C LEU A 183 -14.51 6.34 -7.85
N GLY A 184 -13.69 5.30 -7.96
CA GLY A 184 -13.19 4.53 -6.82
C GLY A 184 -12.27 5.33 -5.90
N SER A 185 -12.24 4.95 -4.62
CA SER A 185 -11.30 5.48 -3.63
C SER A 185 -9.99 4.69 -3.59
N ALA A 186 -10.01 3.46 -4.11
CA ALA A 186 -8.80 2.65 -4.20
C ALA A 186 -7.81 3.29 -5.16
N SER A 187 -6.55 3.23 -4.83
CA SER A 187 -5.51 3.70 -5.74
C SER A 187 -5.57 2.90 -7.05
N ALA A 188 -5.76 3.59 -8.17
CA ALA A 188 -5.83 3.00 -9.49
C ALA A 188 -4.55 2.25 -9.89
N LEU A 189 -3.45 2.55 -9.22
CA LEU A 189 -2.13 1.95 -9.48
C LEU A 189 -1.65 1.13 -8.28
N PRO A 190 -1.01 -0.03 -8.53
CA PRO A 190 -0.29 -0.77 -7.51
C PRO A 190 0.69 0.12 -6.75
N VAL A 191 0.94 -0.18 -5.48
CA VAL A 191 1.83 0.64 -4.62
C VAL A 191 3.24 0.74 -5.22
N ALA A 192 3.74 -0.35 -5.82
CA ALA A 192 5.04 -0.38 -6.49
C ALA A 192 5.10 0.58 -7.70
N THR A 193 4.08 0.59 -8.55
CA THR A 193 4.00 1.51 -9.70
C THR A 193 3.88 2.97 -9.24
N ARG A 194 3.13 3.24 -8.17
CA ARG A 194 3.07 4.57 -7.56
C ARG A 194 4.43 5.00 -7.03
N MET A 195 5.12 4.11 -6.33
CA MET A 195 6.48 4.36 -5.86
C MET A 195 7.39 4.70 -7.04
N HIS A 196 7.38 3.90 -8.11
CA HIS A 196 8.16 4.15 -9.33
C HIS A 196 7.90 5.55 -9.91
N GLN A 197 6.62 5.95 -10.02
CA GLN A 197 6.26 7.28 -10.52
C GLN A 197 6.79 8.41 -9.63
N ARG A 198 6.75 8.26 -8.28
CA ARG A 198 7.31 9.25 -7.35
C ARG A 198 8.82 9.36 -7.48
N LEU A 199 9.49 8.22 -7.69
CA LEU A 199 10.94 8.19 -7.92
C LEU A 199 11.32 8.91 -9.22
N LEU A 200 10.55 8.73 -10.30
CA LEU A 200 10.74 9.43 -11.56
C LEU A 200 10.48 10.92 -11.47
N ALA A 201 9.48 11.32 -10.69
CA ALA A 201 9.16 12.73 -10.43
C ALA A 201 10.12 13.40 -9.45
N GLU A 202 11.09 12.67 -8.91
CA GLU A 202 12.02 13.10 -7.85
C GLU A 202 11.32 13.60 -6.56
N ASP A 203 10.06 13.23 -6.36
CA ASP A 203 9.30 13.56 -5.16
C ASP A 203 9.64 12.59 -4.02
N VAL A 204 10.81 12.82 -3.43
CA VAL A 204 11.35 11.98 -2.34
C VAL A 204 10.48 12.07 -1.10
N ASP A 205 9.88 13.23 -0.82
CA ASP A 205 9.06 13.43 0.38
C ASP A 205 7.77 12.58 0.32
N ASP A 206 7.12 12.54 -0.84
CA ASP A 206 5.93 11.70 -1.03
C ASP A 206 6.29 10.21 -1.09
N ALA A 207 7.43 9.88 -1.70
CA ALA A 207 7.94 8.50 -1.72
C ALA A 207 8.22 7.98 -0.30
N VAL A 208 8.84 8.80 0.57
CA VAL A 208 9.09 8.46 1.99
C VAL A 208 7.76 8.32 2.75
N ARG A 209 6.77 9.22 2.54
CA ARG A 209 5.44 9.06 3.15
C ARG A 209 4.78 7.74 2.76
N LEU A 210 4.84 7.39 1.47
CA LEU A 210 4.30 6.12 0.96
C LEU A 210 4.99 4.92 1.62
N ALA A 211 6.32 4.97 1.74
CA ALA A 211 7.12 3.95 2.41
C ALA A 211 6.74 3.80 3.88
N CYS A 212 6.69 4.90 4.64
CA CYS A 212 6.33 4.88 6.06
C CYS A 212 4.93 4.31 6.31
N VAL A 213 3.94 4.66 5.47
CA VAL A 213 2.58 4.10 5.57
C VAL A 213 2.59 2.58 5.38
N HIS A 214 3.31 2.09 4.36
CA HIS A 214 3.40 0.66 4.08
C HIS A 214 4.16 -0.10 5.18
N ILE A 215 5.30 0.43 5.62
CA ILE A 215 6.13 -0.15 6.70
C ILE A 215 5.32 -0.27 8.01
N ASN A 216 4.54 0.76 8.37
CA ASN A 216 3.70 0.73 9.58
C ASN A 216 2.57 -0.30 9.50
N GLN A 217 2.11 -0.67 8.30
CA GLN A 217 1.00 -1.61 8.10
C GLN A 217 1.48 -3.07 7.94
N GLN A 218 2.59 -3.29 7.25
CA GLN A 218 3.02 -4.61 6.78
C GLN A 218 4.49 -4.95 7.11
N GLY A 219 5.22 -4.00 7.68
CA GLY A 219 6.62 -4.18 8.01
C GLY A 219 7.59 -3.77 6.90
N ILE A 220 8.88 -3.69 7.27
CA ILE A 220 9.95 -3.23 6.37
C ILE A 220 10.29 -4.28 5.29
N ASP A 221 10.20 -5.56 5.64
CA ASP A 221 10.50 -6.66 4.73
C ASP A 221 9.53 -6.67 3.54
N SER A 222 8.21 -6.59 3.83
CA SER A 222 7.19 -6.46 2.79
C SER A 222 7.36 -5.19 1.95
N PHE A 223 7.73 -4.06 2.58
CA PHE A 223 7.98 -2.84 1.82
C PHE A 223 9.11 -3.02 0.80
N TYR A 224 10.22 -3.63 1.18
CA TYR A 224 11.33 -3.83 0.26
C TYR A 224 11.01 -4.86 -0.82
N GLN A 225 10.33 -5.94 -0.48
CA GLN A 225 10.01 -7.03 -1.40
C GLN A 225 8.88 -6.70 -2.35
N ASP A 226 7.78 -6.13 -1.84
CA ASP A 226 6.53 -5.95 -2.61
C ASP A 226 6.41 -4.56 -3.25
N VAL A 227 7.20 -3.57 -2.77
CA VAL A 227 7.08 -2.18 -3.24
C VAL A 227 8.38 -1.66 -3.82
N ALA A 228 9.46 -1.62 -3.03
CA ALA A 228 10.68 -0.91 -3.44
C ALA A 228 11.42 -1.63 -4.57
N LEU A 229 11.60 -2.95 -4.44
CA LEU A 229 12.29 -3.76 -5.43
C LEU A 229 11.51 -3.85 -6.76
N PRO A 230 10.19 -4.17 -6.78
CA PRO A 230 9.40 -4.13 -8.00
C PRO A 230 9.38 -2.74 -8.67
N ALA A 231 9.33 -1.65 -7.89
CA ALA A 231 9.39 -0.28 -8.41
C ALA A 231 10.70 0.00 -9.16
N LEU A 232 11.83 -0.51 -8.67
CA LEU A 232 13.12 -0.41 -9.36
C LEU A 232 13.21 -1.32 -10.60
N MET A 233 12.58 -2.50 -10.52
CA MET A 233 12.58 -3.47 -11.63
C MET A 233 11.65 -3.06 -12.78
N GLU A 234 10.63 -2.24 -12.54
CA GLU A 234 9.70 -1.78 -13.57
C GLU A 234 10.42 -1.02 -14.70
N GLY A 235 11.47 -0.27 -14.37
CA GLY A 235 12.32 0.44 -15.33
C GLY A 235 13.37 -0.40 -16.07
N LEU A 236 13.54 -1.69 -15.72
CA LEU A 236 14.57 -2.55 -16.35
C LEU A 236 14.11 -3.23 -17.65
N GLN A 237 12.80 -3.33 -17.89
CA GLN A 237 12.24 -4.06 -19.04
C GLN A 237 12.14 -3.24 -20.33
N ALA A 238 12.31 -1.95 -20.25
CA ALA A 238 12.16 -1.08 -21.40
C ALA A 238 13.42 -1.09 -22.27
N ASN A 239 13.24 -1.12 -23.58
CA ASN A 239 14.28 -1.13 -24.59
C ASN A 239 15.21 0.08 -24.43
N SER A 240 16.46 -0.08 -24.85
CA SER A 240 17.63 0.76 -24.60
C SER A 240 17.61 2.21 -25.18
N ASP A 241 16.49 2.91 -25.09
CA ASP A 241 16.41 4.31 -25.46
C ASP A 241 17.08 5.22 -24.42
N ALA A 242 17.77 6.25 -24.87
CA ALA A 242 18.51 7.19 -24.02
C ALA A 242 17.61 7.85 -22.95
N ARG A 243 16.32 8.05 -23.25
CA ARG A 243 15.32 8.58 -22.31
C ARG A 243 15.05 7.63 -21.15
N GLU A 244 14.96 6.32 -21.42
CA GLU A 244 14.75 5.28 -20.41
C GLU A 244 15.98 5.08 -19.54
N ALA A 245 17.17 5.22 -20.10
CA ALA A 245 18.41 5.21 -19.33
C ALA A 245 18.45 6.39 -18.32
N HIS A 246 18.00 7.58 -18.73
CA HIS A 246 17.86 8.72 -17.82
C HIS A 246 16.83 8.45 -16.71
N HIS A 247 15.67 7.91 -17.04
CA HIS A 247 14.63 7.55 -16.04
C HIS A 247 15.14 6.54 -15.02
N ARG A 248 15.93 5.54 -15.43
CA ARG A 248 16.56 4.58 -14.51
C ARG A 248 17.52 5.27 -13.54
N VAL A 249 18.40 6.11 -14.06
CA VAL A 249 19.36 6.85 -13.22
C VAL A 249 18.61 7.72 -12.20
N THR A 250 17.57 8.44 -12.65
CA THR A 250 16.75 9.28 -11.78
C THR A 250 16.02 8.44 -10.71
N ALA A 251 15.42 7.31 -11.08
CA ALA A 251 14.73 6.43 -10.14
C ALA A 251 15.70 5.83 -9.11
N HIS A 252 16.89 5.39 -9.54
CA HIS A 252 17.90 4.86 -8.64
C HIS A 252 18.43 5.92 -7.66
N ALA A 253 18.75 7.14 -8.15
CA ALA A 253 19.19 8.23 -7.32
C ALA A 253 18.12 8.63 -6.29
N SER A 254 16.85 8.70 -6.70
CA SER A 254 15.73 9.01 -5.83
C SER A 254 15.51 7.92 -4.78
N MET A 255 15.56 6.63 -5.16
CA MET A 255 15.48 5.52 -4.22
C MET A 255 16.64 5.54 -3.22
N GLY A 256 17.85 5.87 -3.67
CA GLY A 256 19.00 6.03 -2.79
C GLY A 256 18.75 7.09 -1.70
N ARG A 257 18.09 8.21 -2.05
CA ARG A 257 17.68 9.25 -1.12
C ARG A 257 16.56 8.79 -0.16
N VAL A 258 15.59 8.02 -0.67
CA VAL A 258 14.53 7.40 0.16
C VAL A 258 15.14 6.46 1.19
N LEU A 259 16.00 5.54 0.77
CA LEU A 259 16.69 4.60 1.68
C LEU A 259 17.52 5.34 2.75
N HIS A 260 18.21 6.40 2.38
CA HIS A 260 18.95 7.23 3.35
C HIS A 260 18.02 7.86 4.40
N ARG A 261 16.85 8.36 3.98
CA ARG A 261 15.85 8.94 4.88
C ARG A 261 15.16 7.92 5.78
N LEU A 262 15.05 6.67 5.33
CA LEU A 262 14.53 5.56 6.12
C LEU A 262 15.57 4.98 7.11
N GLY A 263 16.80 5.50 7.11
CA GLY A 263 17.86 5.04 8.00
C GLY A 263 18.69 3.87 7.47
N ALA A 264 18.52 3.48 6.21
CA ALA A 264 19.30 2.40 5.61
C ALA A 264 20.81 2.74 5.60
N PRO A 265 21.71 1.78 5.91
CA PRO A 265 23.14 2.00 5.94
C PRO A 265 23.64 2.57 4.61
N SER A 266 24.52 3.57 4.68
CA SER A 266 25.16 4.13 3.47
C SER A 266 26.26 3.18 3.00
N ALA A 267 26.41 3.03 1.69
CA ALA A 267 27.50 2.24 1.11
C ALA A 267 28.90 2.80 1.43
N ASP A 268 28.97 4.10 1.75
CA ASP A 268 30.24 4.82 1.98
C ASP A 268 30.54 5.05 3.47
N ALA A 269 29.69 4.60 4.39
CA ALA A 269 29.91 4.81 5.80
C ALA A 269 31.04 3.88 6.31
N PRO A 270 32.12 4.41 6.92
CA PRO A 270 33.13 3.59 7.54
C PRO A 270 32.49 2.81 8.70
N SER A 271 32.46 1.49 8.62
CA SER A 271 31.95 0.66 9.70
C SER A 271 32.92 0.68 10.89
N ALA A 272 32.49 1.33 11.97
CA ALA A 272 33.27 1.46 13.20
C ALA A 272 33.21 0.22 14.11
N SER A 273 32.48 -0.83 13.76
CA SER A 273 32.30 -2.04 14.57
C SER A 273 32.31 -3.31 13.72
N SER A 274 32.57 -4.46 14.35
CA SER A 274 32.64 -5.76 13.68
C SER A 274 31.38 -6.03 12.82
N VAL A 275 31.54 -6.07 11.50
CA VAL A 275 30.46 -6.38 10.58
C VAL A 275 30.32 -7.88 10.45
N ALA A 276 29.13 -8.41 10.72
CA ALA A 276 28.85 -9.85 10.65
C ALA A 276 28.55 -10.30 9.20
N VAL A 277 27.89 -9.46 8.40
CA VAL A 277 27.43 -9.78 7.05
C VAL A 277 27.83 -8.68 6.07
N ALA A 278 28.39 -9.06 4.92
CA ALA A 278 28.63 -8.15 3.80
C ALA A 278 27.61 -8.42 2.69
N CYS A 279 26.77 -7.42 2.38
CA CYS A 279 25.79 -7.45 1.29
C CYS A 279 26.40 -6.77 0.06
N VAL A 280 26.48 -7.45 -1.07
CA VAL A 280 27.22 -6.98 -2.25
C VAL A 280 26.34 -7.02 -3.49
N GLY A 281 26.12 -5.84 -4.10
CA GLY A 281 25.55 -5.75 -5.44
C GLY A 281 26.59 -6.07 -6.51
N LEU A 282 26.24 -6.92 -7.47
CA LEU A 282 27.21 -7.47 -8.41
C LEU A 282 27.74 -6.43 -9.40
N ARG A 283 26.85 -5.74 -10.11
CA ARG A 283 27.25 -4.84 -11.21
C ARG A 283 26.37 -3.61 -11.37
N ARG A 284 25.07 -3.74 -11.16
CA ARG A 284 24.08 -2.69 -11.45
C ARG A 284 23.76 -1.89 -10.20
N ASP A 285 23.38 -0.64 -10.38
CA ASP A 285 22.91 0.21 -9.26
C ASP A 285 21.70 -0.39 -8.54
N THR A 286 20.81 -1.07 -9.27
CA THR A 286 19.67 -1.80 -8.68
C THR A 286 20.13 -2.86 -7.68
N GLU A 287 21.16 -3.65 -8.03
CA GLU A 287 21.74 -4.69 -7.15
C GLU A 287 22.39 -4.06 -5.92
N THR A 288 23.05 -2.92 -6.09
CA THR A 288 23.65 -2.17 -4.98
C THR A 288 22.58 -1.58 -4.05
N LEU A 289 21.47 -1.07 -4.59
CA LEU A 289 20.34 -0.61 -3.79
C LEU A 289 19.66 -1.76 -3.06
N ALA A 290 19.50 -2.91 -3.71
CA ALA A 290 18.96 -4.12 -3.06
C ALA A 290 19.91 -4.64 -1.95
N ALA A 291 21.22 -4.51 -2.12
CA ALA A 291 22.19 -4.80 -1.07
C ALA A 291 22.02 -3.88 0.15
N ARG A 292 21.72 -2.59 -0.08
CA ARG A 292 21.40 -1.64 1.00
C ARG A 292 20.07 -1.96 1.69
N MET A 293 19.06 -2.41 0.92
CA MET A 293 17.79 -2.85 1.48
C MET A 293 18.00 -4.07 2.38
N LEU A 294 18.73 -5.08 1.92
CA LEU A 294 19.04 -6.27 2.72
C LEU A 294 19.85 -5.92 3.98
N ALA A 295 20.85 -5.05 3.86
CA ALA A 295 21.62 -4.60 5.02
C ALA A 295 20.74 -3.85 6.04
N HIS A 296 19.74 -3.10 5.59
CA HIS A 296 18.78 -2.45 6.48
C HIS A 296 17.85 -3.46 7.18
N MET A 297 17.34 -4.45 6.44
CA MET A 297 16.54 -5.54 7.03
C MET A 297 17.30 -6.30 8.12
N LEU A 298 18.58 -6.58 7.89
CA LEU A 298 19.47 -7.21 8.87
C LEU A 298 19.72 -6.30 10.08
N HIS A 299 19.87 -5.00 9.85
CA HIS A 299 20.08 -4.03 10.92
C HIS A 299 18.88 -3.90 11.85
N GLU A 300 17.67 -3.94 11.32
CA GLU A 300 16.42 -3.99 12.10
C GLU A 300 16.33 -5.25 12.98
N ARG A 301 17.02 -6.33 12.61
CA ARG A 301 17.16 -7.57 13.38
C ARG A 301 18.41 -7.60 14.29
N ALA A 302 19.00 -6.43 14.53
CA ALA A 302 20.21 -6.24 15.33
C ALA A 302 21.46 -6.98 14.78
N ILE A 303 21.47 -7.33 13.50
CA ILE A 303 22.62 -7.94 12.83
C ILE A 303 23.40 -6.83 12.13
N SER A 304 24.69 -6.69 12.46
CA SER A 304 25.53 -5.70 11.79
C SER A 304 25.86 -6.12 10.36
N ALA A 305 25.33 -5.38 9.39
CA ALA A 305 25.50 -5.64 7.97
C ALA A 305 26.04 -4.39 7.24
N HIS A 306 26.86 -4.61 6.23
CA HIS A 306 27.39 -3.55 5.38
C HIS A 306 27.04 -3.81 3.93
N ALA A 307 26.57 -2.77 3.21
CA ALA A 307 26.27 -2.84 1.80
C ALA A 307 27.38 -2.21 0.96
N SER A 308 27.83 -2.90 -0.10
CA SER A 308 28.83 -2.37 -1.03
C SER A 308 28.56 -2.84 -2.46
N SER A 309 29.24 -2.23 -3.43
CA SER A 309 29.28 -2.76 -4.79
C SER A 309 30.53 -3.63 -5.00
N LEU A 310 30.45 -4.58 -5.95
CA LEU A 310 31.60 -5.43 -6.27
C LEU A 310 32.80 -4.61 -6.76
N VAL A 311 32.57 -3.47 -7.39
CA VAL A 311 33.65 -2.56 -7.86
C VAL A 311 34.42 -2.00 -6.65
N GLN A 312 33.72 -1.62 -5.60
CA GLN A 312 34.33 -1.16 -4.35
C GLN A 312 35.14 -2.28 -3.66
N LEU A 313 34.61 -3.52 -3.67
CA LEU A 313 35.27 -4.69 -3.11
C LEU A 313 36.58 -5.05 -3.81
N THR A 314 36.73 -4.73 -5.08
CA THR A 314 37.86 -5.15 -5.93
C THR A 314 38.85 -4.03 -6.21
N SER A 315 38.57 -2.79 -5.77
CA SER A 315 39.54 -1.69 -5.84
C SER A 315 40.65 -1.90 -4.81
N THR A 316 41.87 -1.48 -5.17
CA THR A 316 43.09 -1.68 -4.33
C THR A 316 42.99 -0.96 -2.98
N ASP A 317 42.21 0.11 -2.92
CA ASP A 317 41.94 0.87 -1.67
C ASP A 317 40.94 0.17 -0.76
N ALA A 318 40.07 -0.72 -1.31
CA ALA A 318 39.11 -1.50 -0.53
C ALA A 318 39.78 -2.57 0.35
N THR A 319 41.01 -2.99 0.05
CA THR A 319 41.78 -3.86 0.96
C THR A 319 42.01 -3.19 2.32
N HIS A 320 42.13 -1.88 2.37
CA HIS A 320 42.23 -1.11 3.61
C HIS A 320 40.89 -0.86 4.28
N ALA A 321 39.82 -0.66 3.52
CA ALA A 321 38.48 -0.49 4.06
C ALA A 321 37.89 -1.80 4.62
N PHE A 322 38.27 -2.95 4.07
CA PHE A 322 37.90 -4.29 4.54
C PHE A 322 38.93 -4.92 5.53
N SER A 323 40.03 -4.26 5.79
CA SER A 323 41.04 -4.71 6.79
C SER A 323 40.42 -4.87 8.20
N PRO A 324 39.52 -4.02 8.68
CA PRO A 324 38.79 -4.25 9.94
C PRO A 324 37.88 -5.49 9.91
N LEU A 325 37.27 -5.80 8.76
CA LEU A 325 36.44 -7.00 8.56
C LEU A 325 37.25 -8.31 8.65
N ALA A 326 38.54 -8.27 8.27
CA ALA A 326 39.43 -9.43 8.33
C ALA A 326 39.96 -9.71 9.74
N THR A 327 40.00 -8.68 10.61
CA THR A 327 40.73 -8.77 11.89
C THR A 327 39.76 -8.86 13.12
N GLN A 328 38.49 -8.52 12.97
CA GLN A 328 37.53 -8.44 14.10
C GLN A 328 36.26 -9.27 13.92
N ALA A 329 36.16 -10.13 12.90
CA ALA A 329 35.03 -11.05 12.84
C ALA A 329 35.11 -12.03 14.01
N ALA A 330 34.19 -11.95 14.93
CA ALA A 330 34.01 -12.93 15.99
C ALA A 330 33.66 -14.33 15.45
N SER A 331 33.34 -14.44 14.17
CA SER A 331 33.26 -15.68 13.39
C SER A 331 34.42 -15.76 12.39
N PRO A 332 35.19 -16.87 12.39
CA PRO A 332 36.26 -17.09 11.41
C PRO A 332 35.75 -17.18 9.95
N GLN A 333 34.46 -17.27 9.73
CA GLN A 333 33.78 -17.36 8.45
C GLN A 333 32.92 -16.11 8.25
N GLY A 334 33.45 -15.09 7.54
CA GLY A 334 32.64 -13.92 7.16
C GLY A 334 31.52 -14.32 6.19
N LEU A 335 30.27 -13.97 6.52
CA LEU A 335 29.13 -14.18 5.63
C LEU A 335 29.08 -13.13 4.53
N LEU A 336 28.98 -13.58 3.29
CA LEU A 336 28.92 -12.70 2.12
C LEU A 336 27.64 -12.99 1.32
N CYS A 337 26.73 -12.04 1.26
CA CYS A 337 25.55 -12.13 0.39
C CYS A 337 25.82 -11.39 -0.92
N VAL A 338 25.76 -12.11 -2.03
CA VAL A 338 25.89 -11.53 -3.38
C VAL A 338 24.54 -11.44 -4.03
N ILE A 339 24.12 -10.22 -4.35
CA ILE A 339 22.82 -9.96 -4.96
C ILE A 339 22.98 -9.85 -6.48
N VAL A 340 22.12 -10.57 -7.19
CA VAL A 340 22.19 -10.74 -8.65
C VAL A 340 20.80 -10.64 -9.26
N LEU A 341 20.68 -9.96 -10.39
CA LEU A 341 19.45 -9.97 -11.21
C LEU A 341 19.35 -11.23 -12.06
N ALA A 342 18.11 -11.66 -12.30
CA ALA A 342 17.79 -12.90 -13.02
C ALA A 342 18.34 -12.98 -14.45
N ASP A 343 18.57 -11.84 -15.09
CA ASP A 343 19.09 -11.73 -16.46
C ASP A 343 20.63 -11.75 -16.55
N THR A 344 21.32 -12.01 -15.45
CA THR A 344 22.78 -12.08 -15.43
C THR A 344 23.26 -13.39 -16.08
N PRO A 345 24.15 -13.34 -17.11
CA PRO A 345 24.63 -14.54 -17.77
C PRO A 345 25.45 -15.44 -16.83
N ALA A 346 25.17 -16.76 -16.86
CA ALA A 346 25.86 -17.74 -16.01
C ALA A 346 27.39 -17.70 -16.09
N PRO A 347 28.03 -17.55 -17.26
CA PRO A 347 29.50 -17.45 -17.34
C PRO A 347 30.07 -16.24 -16.61
N MET A 348 29.34 -15.12 -16.65
CA MET A 348 29.74 -13.89 -15.98
C MET A 348 29.64 -14.05 -14.46
N LEU A 349 28.54 -14.63 -13.97
CA LEU A 349 28.34 -14.91 -12.55
C LEU A 349 29.48 -15.81 -12.03
N ARG A 350 29.77 -16.91 -12.73
CA ARG A 350 30.87 -17.81 -12.38
C ARG A 350 32.24 -17.12 -12.31
N ALA A 351 32.54 -16.26 -13.28
CA ALA A 351 33.80 -15.51 -13.29
C ALA A 351 33.92 -14.56 -12.08
N LEU A 352 32.81 -13.92 -11.71
CA LEU A 352 32.74 -13.00 -10.57
C LEU A 352 32.85 -13.75 -9.24
N LEU A 353 32.12 -14.85 -9.07
CA LEU A 353 32.21 -15.68 -7.87
C LEU A 353 33.62 -16.29 -7.68
N LYS A 354 34.27 -16.74 -8.77
CA LYS A 354 35.69 -17.15 -8.71
C LYS A 354 36.62 -16.02 -8.28
N ARG A 355 36.34 -14.78 -8.70
CA ARG A 355 37.12 -13.61 -8.29
C ARG A 355 36.91 -13.32 -6.79
N VAL A 356 35.64 -13.37 -6.31
CA VAL A 356 35.32 -13.21 -4.89
C VAL A 356 36.01 -14.29 -4.04
N HIS A 357 35.88 -15.54 -4.44
CA HIS A 357 36.53 -16.67 -3.74
C HIS A 357 38.07 -16.57 -3.70
N ARG A 358 38.67 -16.03 -4.77
CA ARG A 358 40.12 -15.79 -4.79
C ARG A 358 40.56 -14.71 -3.78
N VAL A 359 39.73 -13.67 -3.59
CA VAL A 359 40.00 -12.58 -2.63
C VAL A 359 39.70 -13.05 -1.20
N ARG A 360 38.65 -13.92 -1.01
CA ARG A 360 38.25 -14.44 0.29
C ARG A 360 37.89 -15.92 0.21
N PRO A 361 38.90 -16.81 0.32
CA PRO A 361 38.65 -18.25 0.16
C PRO A 361 37.86 -18.91 1.30
N GLN A 362 37.75 -18.28 2.46
CA GLN A 362 37.04 -18.80 3.64
C GLN A 362 35.65 -18.19 3.84
N ALA A 363 35.20 -17.27 2.97
CA ALA A 363 33.88 -16.66 3.10
C ALA A 363 32.79 -17.64 2.65
N VAL A 364 31.74 -17.78 3.48
CA VAL A 364 30.52 -18.47 3.07
C VAL A 364 29.74 -17.54 2.15
N ILE A 365 29.50 -17.96 0.93
CA ILE A 365 28.84 -17.16 -0.09
C ILE A 365 27.38 -17.58 -0.19
N HIS A 366 26.49 -16.61 0.06
CA HIS A 366 25.07 -16.73 -0.21
C HIS A 366 24.71 -15.93 -1.46
N LEU A 367 24.00 -16.53 -2.39
CA LEU A 367 23.59 -15.89 -3.62
C LEU A 367 22.10 -15.59 -3.59
N CYS A 368 21.73 -14.31 -3.60
CA CYS A 368 20.35 -13.87 -3.69
C CYS A 368 19.99 -13.51 -5.13
N LYS A 369 19.14 -14.30 -5.78
CA LYS A 369 18.64 -14.04 -7.13
C LYS A 369 17.36 -13.23 -7.11
N LEU A 370 17.41 -12.00 -7.57
CA LEU A 370 16.24 -11.16 -7.72
C LEU A 370 15.58 -11.42 -9.07
N SER A 371 14.33 -11.92 -9.03
CA SER A 371 13.50 -12.15 -10.22
C SER A 371 12.13 -11.50 -10.03
N ARG A 372 11.57 -10.92 -11.10
CA ARG A 372 10.21 -10.39 -11.10
C ARG A 372 9.16 -11.51 -11.07
N ASP A 373 9.46 -12.62 -11.74
CA ASP A 373 8.49 -13.70 -11.99
C ASP A 373 8.70 -14.92 -11.09
N GLY A 374 9.56 -14.83 -10.07
CA GLY A 374 9.87 -15.95 -9.18
C GLY A 374 10.44 -17.19 -9.90
N THR A 375 11.02 -16.99 -11.09
CA THR A 375 11.56 -18.09 -11.89
C THR A 375 12.68 -18.81 -11.17
N ASP A 376 12.70 -20.12 -11.27
CA ASP A 376 13.72 -20.99 -10.67
C ASP A 376 15.13 -20.61 -11.13
N ILE A 377 16.08 -20.85 -10.25
CA ILE A 377 17.49 -20.59 -10.52
C ILE A 377 17.97 -21.69 -11.49
N PRO A 378 18.54 -21.32 -12.64
CA PRO A 378 19.08 -22.32 -13.56
C PRO A 378 20.16 -23.16 -12.88
N SER A 379 20.06 -24.49 -12.94
CA SER A 379 21.07 -25.40 -12.39
C SER A 379 22.48 -25.13 -12.93
N GLU A 380 22.55 -24.60 -14.15
CA GLU A 380 23.81 -24.20 -14.82
C GLU A 380 24.60 -23.12 -14.04
N TRP A 381 23.96 -22.37 -13.15
CA TRP A 381 24.66 -21.36 -12.36
C TRP A 381 25.59 -21.98 -11.31
N LEU A 382 25.24 -23.19 -10.85
CA LEU A 382 25.96 -23.93 -9.80
C LEU A 382 27.01 -24.90 -10.36
N ASP A 383 26.92 -25.24 -11.68
CA ASP A 383 27.81 -26.22 -12.30
C ASP A 383 29.26 -25.75 -12.25
N GLY A 384 30.10 -26.51 -11.57
CA GLY A 384 31.56 -26.27 -11.47
C GLY A 384 31.95 -25.26 -10.41
N MET A 385 31.09 -24.91 -9.45
CA MET A 385 31.48 -24.19 -8.24
C MET A 385 31.92 -25.17 -7.15
N HIS A 386 33.16 -25.04 -6.72
CA HIS A 386 33.69 -25.71 -5.52
C HIS A 386 33.43 -24.79 -4.32
N GLY A 387 32.56 -25.19 -3.40
CA GLY A 387 32.22 -24.47 -2.17
C GLY A 387 30.73 -24.54 -1.84
N ASP A 388 30.40 -24.39 -0.56
CA ASP A 388 29.02 -24.30 -0.07
C ASP A 388 28.39 -22.95 -0.49
N VAL A 389 27.87 -22.87 -1.72
CA VAL A 389 27.10 -21.73 -2.20
C VAL A 389 25.62 -22.02 -1.96
N THR A 390 25.03 -21.28 -1.05
CA THR A 390 23.58 -21.33 -0.80
C THR A 390 22.86 -20.28 -1.65
N LEU A 391 21.57 -20.50 -1.89
CA LEU A 391 20.75 -19.70 -2.81
C LEU A 391 19.46 -19.27 -2.16
N SER A 392 19.05 -18.03 -2.43
CA SER A 392 17.71 -17.52 -2.11
C SER A 392 17.06 -16.87 -3.34
N ARG A 393 15.73 -16.82 -3.33
CA ARG A 393 14.92 -16.29 -4.42
C ARG A 393 14.51 -14.83 -4.20
N ASP A 394 14.58 -14.37 -2.97
CA ASP A 394 14.20 -13.02 -2.58
C ASP A 394 15.02 -12.51 -1.38
N LEU A 395 14.82 -11.24 -1.04
CA LEU A 395 15.54 -10.59 0.06
C LEU A 395 15.13 -11.13 1.43
N ALA A 396 13.86 -11.54 1.61
CA ALA A 396 13.36 -12.04 2.89
C ALA A 396 13.97 -13.41 3.20
N GLU A 397 14.01 -14.32 2.22
CA GLU A 397 14.66 -15.63 2.33
C GLU A 397 16.16 -15.48 2.61
N ALA A 398 16.83 -14.56 1.91
CA ALA A 398 18.25 -14.25 2.17
C ALA A 398 18.47 -13.73 3.58
N CYS A 399 17.60 -12.83 4.07
CA CYS A 399 17.69 -12.26 5.40
C CYS A 399 17.49 -13.34 6.47
N GLN A 400 16.51 -14.22 6.30
CA GLN A 400 16.24 -15.32 7.22
C GLN A 400 17.40 -16.31 7.26
N TRP A 401 17.92 -16.69 6.12
CA TRP A 401 19.08 -17.59 6.06
C TRP A 401 20.29 -17.01 6.78
N MET A 402 20.55 -15.69 6.67
CA MET A 402 21.63 -15.03 7.39
C MET A 402 21.40 -15.01 8.89
N GLU A 403 20.17 -14.80 9.33
CA GLU A 403 19.79 -14.84 10.73
C GLU A 403 19.99 -16.24 11.33
N ASP A 404 19.55 -17.29 10.62
CA ASP A 404 19.73 -18.69 11.02
C ASP A 404 21.21 -19.10 11.12
N CYS A 405 22.07 -18.59 10.22
CA CYS A 405 23.51 -18.84 10.25
C CYS A 405 24.22 -18.17 11.42
N LEU A 406 23.77 -16.97 11.82
CA LEU A 406 24.37 -16.20 12.91
C LEU A 406 23.82 -16.57 14.29
N HIS A 407 22.55 -16.95 14.33
CA HIS A 407 21.84 -17.38 15.52
C HIS A 407 21.21 -18.76 15.27
N PRO A 408 22.02 -19.84 15.23
CA PRO A 408 21.47 -21.17 15.06
C PRO A 408 20.52 -21.43 16.22
N THR A 409 19.23 -21.32 15.94
CA THR A 409 18.19 -21.77 16.87
C THR A 409 18.50 -23.24 17.15
N SER A 410 18.70 -23.61 18.42
CA SER A 410 19.02 -24.98 18.84
C SER A 410 18.18 -25.95 18.02
N ALA A 411 18.87 -26.80 17.26
CA ALA A 411 18.25 -27.82 16.42
C ALA A 411 17.14 -28.54 17.21
N PRO A 412 16.00 -28.89 16.60
CA PRO A 412 15.04 -29.78 17.24
C PRO A 412 15.81 -31.01 17.68
N GLN A 413 15.80 -31.29 19.01
CA GLN A 413 16.43 -32.49 19.54
C GLN A 413 15.88 -33.67 18.75
N GLU A 414 16.73 -34.33 17.98
CA GLU A 414 16.40 -35.65 17.45
C GLU A 414 15.95 -36.50 18.62
N PRO A 415 14.84 -37.24 18.54
CA PRO A 415 14.40 -38.12 19.61
C PRO A 415 15.49 -39.14 19.88
N GLU A 416 16.08 -39.03 21.05
CA GLU A 416 17.30 -39.77 21.46
C GLU A 416 17.10 -41.29 21.62
N THR A 417 15.90 -41.82 21.43
CA THR A 417 15.67 -43.27 21.56
C THR A 417 14.71 -43.80 20.51
N SER A 418 15.00 -45.03 20.04
CA SER A 418 14.16 -45.80 19.10
C SER A 418 12.74 -46.07 19.62
N GLU A 419 12.45 -45.87 20.89
CA GLU A 419 11.12 -46.01 21.49
C GLU A 419 10.22 -44.80 21.22
N ASP A 420 10.75 -43.57 21.06
CA ASP A 420 9.98 -42.37 20.71
C ASP A 420 9.53 -42.38 19.24
N ARG A 421 10.27 -43.04 18.35
CA ARG A 421 9.85 -43.25 16.97
C ARG A 421 8.65 -44.20 16.82
N LEU A 422 8.49 -45.13 17.73
CA LEU A 422 7.35 -46.07 17.73
C LEU A 422 6.08 -45.47 18.33
N ALA A 423 6.19 -44.46 19.18
CA ALA A 423 5.05 -43.78 19.78
C ALA A 423 4.33 -42.85 18.75
N LEU A 424 5.04 -42.32 17.76
CA LEU A 424 4.48 -41.44 16.70
C LEU A 424 3.76 -42.21 15.58
N LEU A 425 3.91 -43.53 15.51
CA LEU A 425 3.28 -44.37 14.48
C LEU A 425 1.96 -45.04 14.91
N LYS A 426 1.54 -44.87 16.18
CA LYS A 426 0.34 -45.53 16.73
C LYS A 426 -1.04 -44.96 16.34
N PRO A 427 -1.25 -43.72 15.80
CA PRO A 427 -2.59 -43.29 15.42
C PRO A 427 -3.01 -43.63 13.98
N ALA A 428 -2.25 -44.38 13.20
CA ALA A 428 -2.59 -44.72 11.82
C ALA A 428 -3.15 -46.13 11.60
N LEU A 429 -3.43 -46.90 12.65
CA LEU A 429 -3.90 -48.30 12.59
C LEU A 429 -5.08 -48.63 13.54
N THR A 430 -5.97 -47.62 13.79
CA THR A 430 -7.31 -47.90 14.33
C THR A 430 -8.36 -47.11 13.56
#